data_6a9f941a8c35809d9ef3d0556ac34adc
#
_entry.id   6a9f941a8c35809d9ef3d0556ac34adc
#
_cell.length_a   1.000
_cell.length_b   1.000
_cell.length_c   1.000
_cell.angle_alpha   90.00
_cell.angle_beta   90.00
_cell.angle_gamma   90.00
#
_symmetry.space_group_name_H-M   'P 1'
#
loop_
_entity.id
_entity.type
_entity.pdbx_description
1 polymer ?
#
loop_
_entity_poly.entity_id
_entity_poly.type
_entity_poly.pdbx_seq_one_letter_code
_entity_poly.pdbx_strand_id
1 'polypeptide(L)'
;MNPTTPQSKSGQLPVRRWHERLNLLNVTVILFLFLTIFAGKSLLTNNRQADVAAGVRYFFKKFFPPDFSDWPIIVESLGETFQIAIIATFISILLSLVIALGASRNIAPTWLVQTTRMFLNITRTLPSLIWAFLFVIFFGPTPIAGVFALTFYSLGYLGKFFSETFESVDVQVARGLKLIGASKMQAFRFGLWPNVKAQVWSHSLWMLEYNIRSASIVGLVGAGGIGMELNKAMDMASGFQKVTAILICILGIVILLDLLSQAIRRWITSKVS
;
A
#
# COMPACT_ATOMS: atom_id res chain seq x y z
N MET A 1 -48.96 -34.08 -49.35
CA MET A 1 -47.49 -34.03 -49.26
C MET A 1 -47.13 -33.31 -48.01
N ASN A 2 -46.63 -34.02 -47.01
CA ASN A 2 -46.40 -33.57 -45.65
C ASN A 2 -44.90 -33.22 -45.49
N PRO A 3 -44.47 -32.03 -45.07
CA PRO A 3 -43.07 -31.81 -44.69
C PRO A 3 -42.88 -32.19 -43.26
N THR A 4 -42.08 -33.20 -43.03
CA THR A 4 -41.59 -33.67 -41.73
C THR A 4 -40.74 -32.61 -41.04
N THR A 5 -41.21 -32.11 -39.91
CA THR A 5 -40.40 -31.31 -38.96
C THR A 5 -39.30 -32.18 -38.37
N PRO A 6 -38.04 -31.70 -38.35
CA PRO A 6 -36.98 -32.42 -37.63
C PRO A 6 -37.21 -32.29 -36.13
N GLN A 7 -37.35 -33.41 -35.46
CA GLN A 7 -37.40 -33.51 -33.99
C GLN A 7 -36.04 -33.00 -33.43
N SER A 8 -36.18 -32.01 -32.55
CA SER A 8 -35.10 -31.51 -31.67
C SER A 8 -34.60 -32.67 -30.79
N LYS A 9 -33.38 -33.09 -31.01
CA LYS A 9 -32.66 -34.02 -30.13
C LYS A 9 -32.50 -33.36 -28.77
N SER A 10 -33.10 -33.98 -27.76
CA SER A 10 -33.03 -33.71 -26.33
C SER A 10 -31.63 -33.21 -25.87
N GLY A 11 -31.63 -32.07 -25.18
CA GLY A 11 -30.45 -31.44 -24.66
C GLY A 11 -29.71 -32.24 -23.59
N GLN A 12 -28.95 -33.20 -24.00
CA GLN A 12 -27.88 -33.75 -23.15
C GLN A 12 -26.66 -32.85 -23.34
N LEU A 13 -26.32 -32.08 -22.31
CA LEU A 13 -25.04 -31.36 -22.24
C LEU A 13 -23.89 -32.36 -22.49
N PRO A 14 -22.96 -32.06 -23.36
CA PRO A 14 -21.86 -32.97 -23.66
C PRO A 14 -21.10 -33.28 -22.38
N VAL A 15 -21.02 -34.57 -22.03
CA VAL A 15 -20.23 -35.02 -20.88
C VAL A 15 -18.77 -34.71 -21.19
N ARG A 16 -18.26 -33.66 -20.59
CA ARG A 16 -16.87 -33.21 -20.72
C ARG A 16 -15.94 -34.34 -20.27
N ARG A 17 -15.09 -34.83 -21.16
CA ARG A 17 -14.10 -35.87 -20.89
C ARG A 17 -13.13 -35.40 -19.80
N TRP A 18 -12.62 -36.31 -19.00
CA TRP A 18 -11.79 -36.04 -17.81
C TRP A 18 -10.59 -35.09 -18.08
N HIS A 19 -9.93 -35.23 -19.22
CA HIS A 19 -8.80 -34.37 -19.66
C HIS A 19 -9.24 -32.98 -20.11
N GLU A 20 -10.51 -32.74 -20.45
CA GLU A 20 -11.05 -31.41 -20.71
C GLU A 20 -11.39 -30.63 -19.42
N ARG A 21 -11.36 -31.32 -18.27
CA ARG A 21 -11.53 -30.70 -16.94
C ARG A 21 -10.22 -30.15 -16.37
N LEU A 22 -9.07 -30.54 -16.92
CA LEU A 22 -7.76 -29.99 -16.58
C LEU A 22 -7.58 -28.63 -17.28
N ASN A 23 -8.37 -27.68 -16.88
CA ASN A 23 -8.15 -26.30 -17.27
C ASN A 23 -6.86 -25.80 -16.61
N LEU A 24 -6.10 -24.90 -17.25
CA LEU A 24 -4.86 -24.32 -16.72
C LEU A 24 -5.03 -23.91 -15.24
N LEU A 25 -6.20 -23.37 -14.90
CA LEU A 25 -6.57 -22.94 -13.54
C LEU A 25 -6.58 -24.12 -12.54
N ASN A 26 -7.14 -25.29 -12.93
CA ASN A 26 -7.17 -26.47 -12.04
C ASN A 26 -5.76 -27.04 -11.84
N VAL A 27 -4.93 -27.06 -12.87
CA VAL A 27 -3.52 -27.48 -12.78
C VAL A 27 -2.75 -26.55 -11.84
N THR A 28 -2.94 -25.24 -11.95
CA THR A 28 -2.31 -24.25 -11.08
C THR A 28 -2.74 -24.43 -9.61
N VAL A 29 -4.04 -24.65 -9.36
CA VAL A 29 -4.56 -24.89 -8.00
C VAL A 29 -3.99 -26.18 -7.41
N ILE A 30 -3.93 -27.28 -8.19
CA ILE A 30 -3.37 -28.56 -7.73
C ILE A 30 -1.87 -28.41 -7.44
N LEU A 31 -1.12 -27.72 -8.30
CA LEU A 31 0.29 -27.43 -8.08
C LEU A 31 0.49 -26.61 -6.81
N PHE A 32 -0.34 -25.57 -6.60
CA PHE A 32 -0.25 -24.72 -5.41
C PHE A 32 -0.56 -25.52 -4.13
N LEU A 33 -1.58 -26.37 -4.15
CA LEU A 33 -1.91 -27.27 -3.04
C LEU A 33 -0.77 -28.26 -2.76
N PHE A 34 -0.20 -28.87 -3.80
CA PHE A 34 0.94 -29.77 -3.66
C PHE A 34 2.14 -29.07 -3.03
N LEU A 35 2.51 -27.89 -3.53
CA LEU A 35 3.61 -27.08 -2.98
C LEU A 35 3.33 -26.67 -1.52
N THR A 36 2.08 -26.32 -1.18
CA THR A 36 1.68 -25.97 0.18
C THR A 36 1.83 -27.17 1.13
N ILE A 37 1.35 -28.36 0.72
CA ILE A 37 1.48 -29.59 1.52
C ILE A 37 2.95 -29.98 1.67
N PHE A 38 3.74 -29.89 0.59
CA PHE A 38 5.17 -30.21 0.61
C PHE A 38 5.94 -29.27 1.54
N ALA A 39 5.72 -27.95 1.43
CA ALA A 39 6.33 -26.95 2.31
C ALA A 39 5.85 -27.11 3.76
N GLY A 40 4.54 -27.37 3.96
CA GLY A 40 3.97 -27.62 5.28
C GLY A 40 4.58 -28.83 5.98
N LYS A 41 4.82 -29.91 5.24
CA LYS A 41 5.44 -31.10 5.77
C LYS A 41 6.88 -30.83 6.26
N SER A 42 7.64 -30.04 5.53
CA SER A 42 9.00 -29.62 5.93
C SER A 42 9.02 -28.74 7.19
N LEU A 43 7.99 -27.87 7.34
CA LEU A 43 7.88 -27.01 8.52
C LEU A 43 7.40 -27.76 9.77
N LEU A 44 6.52 -28.75 9.60
CA LEU A 44 5.96 -29.54 10.71
C LEU A 44 6.93 -30.61 11.23
N THR A 45 7.85 -31.10 10.38
CA THR A 45 8.90 -32.07 10.79
C THR A 45 10.07 -31.44 11.54
N ASN A 46 10.17 -30.08 11.51
CA ASN A 46 11.18 -29.38 12.29
C ASN A 46 10.71 -29.28 13.76
N ASN A 47 11.22 -30.20 14.57
CA ASN A 47 10.76 -30.65 15.89
C ASN A 47 10.93 -29.61 17.02
N ARG A 48 10.54 -28.35 16.79
CA ARG A 48 10.23 -27.38 17.84
C ARG A 48 8.77 -27.60 18.25
N GLN A 49 8.55 -28.50 19.20
CA GLN A 49 7.28 -28.59 19.92
C GLN A 49 7.10 -27.29 20.71
N ALA A 50 6.68 -26.23 20.01
CA ALA A 50 6.19 -25.05 20.67
C ALA A 50 4.86 -25.45 21.35
N ASP A 51 4.85 -25.54 22.68
CA ASP A 51 3.61 -25.67 23.42
C ASP A 51 2.82 -24.36 23.22
N VAL A 52 1.96 -24.37 22.19
CA VAL A 52 1.14 -23.20 21.81
C VAL A 52 0.27 -22.75 22.98
N ALA A 53 -0.24 -23.70 23.77
CA ALA A 53 -1.10 -23.39 24.94
C ALA A 53 -0.28 -22.68 26.03
N ALA A 54 0.93 -23.13 26.32
CA ALA A 54 1.86 -22.46 27.24
C ALA A 54 2.24 -21.07 26.71
N GLY A 55 2.52 -20.93 25.42
CA GLY A 55 2.83 -19.65 24.79
C GLY A 55 1.69 -18.65 24.88
N VAL A 56 0.46 -19.08 24.60
CA VAL A 56 -0.75 -18.23 24.74
C VAL A 56 -0.96 -17.80 26.20
N ARG A 57 -0.82 -18.73 27.15
CA ARG A 57 -0.95 -18.41 28.59
C ARG A 57 0.13 -17.42 29.05
N TYR A 58 1.38 -17.61 28.60
CA TYR A 58 2.49 -16.71 28.88
C TYR A 58 2.22 -15.32 28.34
N PHE A 59 1.72 -15.22 27.07
CA PHE A 59 1.34 -13.96 26.46
C PHE A 59 0.32 -13.20 27.32
N PHE A 60 -0.82 -13.81 27.62
CA PHE A 60 -1.85 -13.13 28.42
C PHE A 60 -1.36 -12.73 29.81
N LYS A 61 -0.53 -13.55 30.45
CA LYS A 61 0.03 -13.23 31.78
C LYS A 61 1.02 -12.08 31.74
N LYS A 62 1.80 -11.93 30.68
CA LYS A 62 2.86 -10.92 30.58
C LYS A 62 2.39 -9.60 29.97
N PHE A 63 1.47 -9.66 29.03
CA PHE A 63 1.01 -8.50 28.28
C PHE A 63 -0.22 -7.81 28.87
N PHE A 64 -0.93 -8.46 29.79
CA PHE A 64 -2.12 -7.90 30.43
C PHE A 64 -1.97 -7.81 31.95
N PRO A 65 -2.53 -6.75 32.59
CA PRO A 65 -3.25 -5.62 31.98
C PRO A 65 -2.30 -4.63 31.29
N PRO A 66 -2.79 -3.87 30.26
CA PRO A 66 -1.98 -2.83 29.60
C PRO A 66 -1.64 -1.70 30.56
N ASP A 67 -0.41 -1.21 30.50
CA ASP A 67 0.11 -0.13 31.35
C ASP A 67 0.15 1.19 30.55
N PHE A 68 -0.70 2.13 30.93
CA PHE A 68 -0.79 3.48 30.36
C PHE A 68 -0.09 4.54 31.22
N SER A 69 0.79 4.18 32.13
CA SER A 69 1.48 5.13 33.03
C SER A 69 2.23 6.22 32.25
N ASP A 70 2.79 5.88 31.08
CA ASP A 70 3.54 6.79 30.22
C ASP A 70 2.66 7.47 29.15
N TRP A 71 1.37 7.68 29.44
CA TRP A 71 0.41 8.28 28.49
C TRP A 71 0.89 9.57 27.81
N PRO A 72 1.51 10.55 28.51
CA PRO A 72 2.01 11.75 27.84
C PRO A 72 3.05 11.45 26.78
N ILE A 73 3.98 10.52 27.02
CA ILE A 73 5.02 10.10 26.07
C ILE A 73 4.40 9.40 24.87
N ILE A 74 3.40 8.55 25.11
CA ILE A 74 2.67 7.85 24.04
C ILE A 74 2.00 8.86 23.10
N VAL A 75 1.32 9.88 23.64
CA VAL A 75 0.62 10.91 22.85
C VAL A 75 1.62 11.76 22.07
N GLU A 76 2.73 12.16 22.67
CA GLU A 76 3.79 12.92 22.00
C GLU A 76 4.39 12.12 20.84
N SER A 77 4.75 10.86 21.07
CA SER A 77 5.32 9.97 20.05
C SER A 77 4.33 9.63 18.93
N LEU A 78 3.03 9.56 19.22
CA LEU A 78 1.99 9.48 18.22
C LEU A 78 1.92 10.76 17.37
N GLY A 79 2.01 11.93 18.01
CA GLY A 79 2.08 13.21 17.33
C GLY A 79 3.27 13.27 16.36
N GLU A 80 4.44 12.81 16.79
CA GLU A 80 5.63 12.71 15.94
C GLU A 80 5.42 11.74 14.76
N THR A 81 4.77 10.60 15.00
CA THR A 81 4.42 9.64 13.94
C THR A 81 3.55 10.28 12.86
N PHE A 82 2.56 11.07 13.27
CA PHE A 82 1.71 11.82 12.34
C PHE A 82 2.50 12.87 11.55
N GLN A 83 3.37 13.61 12.20
CA GLN A 83 4.22 14.61 11.55
C GLN A 83 5.09 13.96 10.47
N ILE A 84 5.78 12.86 10.80
CA ILE A 84 6.60 12.09 9.85
C ILE A 84 5.75 11.66 8.64
N ALA A 85 4.58 11.07 8.87
CA ALA A 85 3.73 10.55 7.81
C ALA A 85 3.15 11.67 6.92
N ILE A 86 2.70 12.77 7.51
CA ILE A 86 2.13 13.92 6.76
C ILE A 86 3.21 14.58 5.90
N ILE A 87 4.38 14.87 6.47
CA ILE A 87 5.48 15.51 5.75
C ILE A 87 5.95 14.61 4.60
N ALA A 88 6.19 13.33 4.88
CA ALA A 88 6.62 12.37 3.87
C ALA A 88 5.59 12.24 2.73
N THR A 89 4.31 12.16 3.06
CA THR A 89 3.24 12.07 2.05
C THR A 89 3.16 13.35 1.21
N PHE A 90 3.21 14.51 1.83
CA PHE A 90 3.15 15.78 1.13
C PHE A 90 4.30 15.96 0.12
N ILE A 91 5.53 15.69 0.57
CA ILE A 91 6.71 15.73 -0.30
C ILE A 91 6.58 14.72 -1.44
N SER A 92 6.13 13.50 -1.12
CA SER A 92 5.92 12.45 -2.12
C SER A 92 4.89 12.84 -3.17
N ILE A 93 3.77 13.47 -2.80
CA ILE A 93 2.75 13.94 -3.73
C ILE A 93 3.34 14.94 -4.71
N LEU A 94 4.05 15.96 -4.20
CA LEU A 94 4.64 16.99 -5.04
C LEU A 94 5.66 16.41 -6.05
N LEU A 95 6.57 15.58 -5.56
CA LEU A 95 7.57 14.94 -6.41
C LEU A 95 6.93 13.96 -7.40
N SER A 96 5.95 13.17 -6.96
CA SER A 96 5.28 12.19 -7.80
C SER A 96 4.46 12.81 -8.91
N LEU A 97 3.83 13.98 -8.69
CA LEU A 97 3.12 14.70 -9.75
C LEU A 97 4.05 15.08 -10.89
N VAL A 98 5.26 15.59 -10.57
CA VAL A 98 6.26 15.95 -11.58
C VAL A 98 6.80 14.71 -12.29
N ILE A 99 7.18 13.68 -11.53
CA ILE A 99 7.74 12.44 -12.07
C ILE A 99 6.73 11.68 -12.91
N ALA A 100 5.45 11.67 -12.52
CA ALA A 100 4.39 11.01 -13.26
C ALA A 100 4.18 11.58 -14.67
N LEU A 101 4.43 12.88 -14.88
CA LEU A 101 4.40 13.47 -16.23
C LEU A 101 5.47 12.84 -17.12
N GLY A 102 6.68 12.61 -16.58
CA GLY A 102 7.76 11.91 -17.29
C GLY A 102 7.51 10.41 -17.50
N ALA A 103 6.71 9.78 -16.62
CA ALA A 103 6.39 8.36 -16.69
C ALA A 103 5.19 8.05 -17.59
N SER A 104 4.43 9.06 -18.05
CA SER A 104 3.18 8.89 -18.82
C SER A 104 3.47 8.83 -20.33
N ARG A 105 3.07 7.74 -21.00
CA ARG A 105 3.30 7.49 -22.43
C ARG A 105 2.59 8.48 -23.36
N ASN A 106 1.48 9.04 -22.91
CA ASN A 106 0.71 10.01 -23.67
C ASN A 106 1.26 11.45 -23.59
N ILE A 107 2.22 11.70 -22.67
CA ILE A 107 2.77 13.04 -22.40
C ILE A 107 4.24 13.14 -22.78
N ALA A 108 5.05 12.13 -22.40
CA ALA A 108 6.51 12.14 -22.48
C ALA A 108 7.04 11.26 -23.62
N PRO A 109 8.26 11.51 -24.14
CA PRO A 109 8.91 10.66 -25.13
C PRO A 109 9.32 9.31 -24.52
N THR A 110 9.39 8.27 -25.35
CA THR A 110 9.57 6.87 -24.93
C THR A 110 10.81 6.65 -24.04
N TRP A 111 11.93 7.31 -24.34
CA TRP A 111 13.15 7.16 -23.54
C TRP A 111 12.97 7.69 -22.11
N LEU A 112 12.27 8.84 -21.95
CA LEU A 112 12.00 9.42 -20.63
C LEU A 112 11.00 8.56 -19.85
N VAL A 113 9.98 8.01 -20.53
CA VAL A 113 9.03 7.08 -19.90
C VAL A 113 9.74 5.84 -19.36
N GLN A 114 10.62 5.24 -20.16
CA GLN A 114 11.34 4.03 -19.74
C GLN A 114 12.27 4.29 -18.55
N THR A 115 13.08 5.36 -18.59
CA THR A 115 13.99 5.70 -17.50
C THR A 115 13.25 6.05 -16.22
N THR A 116 12.18 6.85 -16.32
CA THR A 116 11.38 7.25 -15.16
C THR A 116 10.64 6.04 -14.55
N ARG A 117 10.06 5.17 -15.38
CA ARG A 117 9.42 3.95 -14.89
C ARG A 117 10.40 2.97 -14.26
N MET A 118 11.61 2.86 -14.81
CA MET A 118 12.68 2.05 -14.20
C MET A 118 13.04 2.60 -12.82
N PHE A 119 13.23 3.90 -12.67
CA PHE A 119 13.46 4.54 -11.38
C PHE A 119 12.33 4.27 -10.38
N LEU A 120 11.06 4.49 -10.77
CA LEU A 120 9.91 4.22 -9.91
C LEU A 120 9.80 2.73 -9.53
N ASN A 121 10.17 1.82 -10.42
CA ASN A 121 10.19 0.40 -10.12
C ASN A 121 11.25 0.06 -9.07
N ILE A 122 12.47 0.62 -9.18
CA ILE A 122 13.54 0.42 -8.21
C ILE A 122 13.13 0.93 -6.83
N THR A 123 12.57 2.15 -6.74
CA THR A 123 12.19 2.74 -5.44
C THR A 123 11.13 1.92 -4.68
N ARG A 124 10.23 1.24 -5.36
CA ARG A 124 9.18 0.43 -4.73
C ARG A 124 9.53 -1.05 -4.55
N THR A 125 10.66 -1.54 -5.08
CA THR A 125 11.09 -2.92 -4.82
C THR A 125 11.55 -3.11 -3.38
N LEU A 126 12.04 -2.04 -2.74
CA LEU A 126 12.46 -2.09 -1.35
C LEU A 126 11.30 -1.73 -0.43
N PRO A 127 10.99 -2.56 0.60
CA PRO A 127 10.05 -2.19 1.66
C PRO A 127 10.47 -0.92 2.39
N SER A 128 9.49 -0.18 2.94
CA SER A 128 9.74 1.07 3.69
C SER A 128 10.73 0.90 4.84
N LEU A 129 10.74 -0.27 5.48
CA LEU A 129 11.67 -0.59 6.57
C LEU A 129 13.14 -0.62 6.08
N ILE A 130 13.41 -1.15 4.89
CA ILE A 130 14.77 -1.17 4.33
C ILE A 130 15.22 0.26 3.99
N TRP A 131 14.32 1.08 3.44
CA TRP A 131 14.60 2.51 3.24
C TRP A 131 14.91 3.20 4.57
N ALA A 132 14.18 2.88 5.66
CA ALA A 132 14.44 3.44 6.98
C ALA A 132 15.84 3.05 7.48
N PHE A 133 16.26 1.81 7.37
CA PHE A 133 17.62 1.40 7.70
C PHE A 133 18.67 2.20 6.94
N LEU A 134 18.50 2.35 5.63
CA LEU A 134 19.45 3.13 4.82
C LEU A 134 19.53 4.59 5.30
N PHE A 135 18.38 5.24 5.52
CA PHE A 135 18.39 6.64 5.93
C PHE A 135 18.81 6.87 7.39
N VAL A 136 18.57 5.89 8.28
CA VAL A 136 19.14 5.93 9.64
C VAL A 136 20.67 5.86 9.62
N ILE A 137 21.27 5.14 8.69
CA ILE A 137 22.74 5.14 8.52
C ILE A 137 23.24 6.54 8.11
N PHE A 138 22.49 7.28 7.27
CA PHE A 138 22.90 8.61 6.79
C PHE A 138 22.63 9.73 7.80
N PHE A 139 21.44 9.72 8.44
CA PHE A 139 20.96 10.83 9.27
C PHE A 139 20.99 10.52 10.78
N GLY A 140 21.39 9.29 11.15
CA GLY A 140 21.22 8.78 12.51
C GLY A 140 19.77 8.40 12.83
N PRO A 141 19.51 7.90 14.05
CA PRO A 141 18.17 7.53 14.52
C PRO A 141 17.34 8.79 14.83
N THR A 142 16.77 9.39 13.80
CA THR A 142 16.01 10.64 13.86
C THR A 142 14.72 10.57 13.06
N PRO A 143 13.69 11.39 13.36
CA PRO A 143 12.46 11.50 12.58
C PRO A 143 12.70 11.87 11.11
N ILE A 144 13.78 12.60 10.82
CA ILE A 144 14.17 12.95 9.44
C ILE A 144 14.45 11.71 8.62
N ALA A 145 15.12 10.70 9.18
CA ALA A 145 15.35 9.43 8.50
C ALA A 145 14.02 8.75 8.12
N GLY A 146 13.01 8.79 9.00
CA GLY A 146 11.66 8.29 8.76
C GLY A 146 10.95 9.04 7.62
N VAL A 147 11.05 10.38 7.61
CA VAL A 147 10.49 11.21 6.53
C VAL A 147 11.09 10.83 5.18
N PHE A 148 12.42 10.72 5.07
CA PHE A 148 13.06 10.33 3.81
C PHE A 148 12.70 8.90 3.39
N ALA A 149 12.69 7.94 4.32
CA ALA A 149 12.34 6.55 4.06
C ALA A 149 10.93 6.42 3.45
N LEU A 150 9.94 7.03 4.10
CA LEU A 150 8.56 7.02 3.64
C LEU A 150 8.37 7.83 2.35
N THR A 151 9.13 8.93 2.17
CA THR A 151 9.10 9.72 0.94
C THR A 151 9.55 8.88 -0.26
N PHE A 152 10.70 8.21 -0.16
CA PHE A 152 11.22 7.40 -1.26
C PHE A 152 10.31 6.22 -1.59
N TYR A 153 9.81 5.53 -0.57
CA TYR A 153 8.85 4.46 -0.76
C TYR A 153 7.57 4.95 -1.45
N SER A 154 6.98 6.03 -0.94
CA SER A 154 5.73 6.59 -1.44
C SER A 154 5.87 7.16 -2.86
N LEU A 155 7.03 7.73 -3.19
CA LEU A 155 7.35 8.25 -4.51
C LEU A 155 7.20 7.16 -5.58
N GLY A 156 7.72 5.95 -5.32
CA GLY A 156 7.63 4.83 -6.24
C GLY A 156 6.18 4.42 -6.54
N TYR A 157 5.32 4.40 -5.54
CA TYR A 157 3.91 4.03 -5.68
C TYR A 157 3.07 5.15 -6.27
N LEU A 158 3.14 6.37 -5.70
CA LEU A 158 2.36 7.51 -6.17
C LEU A 158 2.76 7.91 -7.59
N GLY A 159 4.06 7.91 -7.92
CA GLY A 159 4.52 8.23 -9.27
C GLY A 159 3.96 7.27 -10.31
N LYS A 160 3.89 5.97 -9.98
CA LYS A 160 3.25 4.99 -10.84
C LYS A 160 1.74 5.20 -10.94
N PHE A 161 1.03 5.31 -9.82
CA PHE A 161 -0.42 5.49 -9.83
C PHE A 161 -0.84 6.76 -10.56
N PHE A 162 -0.13 7.86 -10.36
CA PHE A 162 -0.41 9.11 -11.08
C PHE A 162 -0.14 8.98 -12.57
N SER A 163 0.95 8.29 -12.97
CA SER A 163 1.22 8.07 -14.40
C SER A 163 0.15 7.21 -15.06
N GLU A 164 -0.33 6.16 -14.41
CA GLU A 164 -1.43 5.31 -14.89
C GLU A 164 -2.75 6.11 -14.94
N THR A 165 -3.01 6.96 -13.95
CA THR A 165 -4.15 7.87 -13.95
C THR A 165 -4.09 8.87 -15.11
N PHE A 166 -2.92 9.45 -15.41
CA PHE A 166 -2.76 10.35 -16.57
C PHE A 166 -2.91 9.61 -17.91
N GLU A 167 -2.55 8.34 -17.97
CA GLU A 167 -2.72 7.49 -19.16
C GLU A 167 -4.17 7.03 -19.39
N SER A 168 -4.97 6.92 -18.33
CA SER A 168 -6.35 6.43 -18.42
C SER A 168 -7.33 7.43 -19.05
N VAL A 169 -6.96 8.71 -19.14
CA VAL A 169 -7.84 9.76 -19.66
C VAL A 169 -7.65 9.92 -21.17
N ASP A 170 -8.79 10.14 -21.86
CA ASP A 170 -8.79 10.48 -23.27
C ASP A 170 -8.06 11.81 -23.51
N VAL A 171 -6.95 11.71 -24.24
CA VAL A 171 -6.11 12.87 -24.59
C VAL A 171 -6.70 13.73 -25.70
N GLN A 172 -7.84 13.35 -26.30
CA GLN A 172 -8.43 14.11 -27.42
C GLN A 172 -8.79 15.53 -27.00
N VAL A 173 -9.32 15.75 -25.78
CA VAL A 173 -9.63 17.07 -25.27
C VAL A 173 -8.35 17.94 -25.17
N ALA A 174 -7.26 17.38 -24.64
CA ALA A 174 -6.01 18.10 -24.54
C ALA A 174 -5.36 18.37 -25.91
N ARG A 175 -5.55 17.44 -26.89
CA ARG A 175 -5.10 17.64 -28.27
C ARG A 175 -5.93 18.71 -28.97
N GLY A 176 -7.26 18.71 -28.82
CA GLY A 176 -8.14 19.76 -29.37
C GLY A 176 -7.76 21.14 -28.88
N LEU A 177 -7.48 21.31 -27.58
CA LEU A 177 -6.99 22.56 -27.03
C LEU A 177 -5.67 23.03 -27.66
N LYS A 178 -4.75 22.12 -27.93
CA LYS A 178 -3.48 22.46 -28.61
C LYS A 178 -3.71 22.90 -30.05
N LEU A 179 -4.66 22.32 -30.77
CA LEU A 179 -4.98 22.71 -32.15
C LEU A 179 -5.50 24.15 -32.25
N ILE A 180 -6.18 24.65 -31.24
CA ILE A 180 -6.64 26.05 -31.15
C ILE A 180 -5.62 27.01 -30.51
N GLY A 181 -4.34 26.55 -30.33
CA GLY A 181 -3.25 27.40 -29.89
C GLY A 181 -2.95 27.37 -28.39
N ALA A 182 -3.56 26.48 -27.60
CA ALA A 182 -3.25 26.36 -26.18
C ALA A 182 -1.84 25.84 -25.94
N SER A 183 -1.13 26.41 -24.97
CA SER A 183 0.17 25.93 -24.54
C SER A 183 0.05 24.52 -23.89
N LYS A 184 1.19 23.81 -23.77
CA LYS A 184 1.22 22.47 -23.10
C LYS A 184 0.64 22.52 -21.69
N MET A 185 0.94 23.57 -20.93
CA MET A 185 0.43 23.77 -19.56
C MET A 185 -1.06 24.04 -19.52
N GLN A 186 -1.58 24.85 -20.49
CA GLN A 186 -3.02 25.09 -20.62
C GLN A 186 -3.77 23.83 -20.99
N ALA A 187 -3.24 23.05 -21.95
CA ALA A 187 -3.83 21.76 -22.35
C ALA A 187 -3.84 20.75 -21.18
N PHE A 188 -2.81 20.71 -20.37
CA PHE A 188 -2.78 19.91 -19.12
C PHE A 188 -3.83 20.42 -18.13
N ARG A 189 -3.81 21.72 -17.79
CA ARG A 189 -4.66 22.29 -16.75
C ARG A 189 -6.15 22.21 -17.07
N PHE A 190 -6.54 22.42 -18.32
CA PHE A 190 -7.94 22.46 -18.71
C PHE A 190 -8.44 21.18 -19.39
N GLY A 191 -7.56 20.42 -20.03
CA GLY A 191 -7.93 19.19 -20.73
C GLY A 191 -7.73 17.91 -19.93
N LEU A 192 -6.67 17.81 -19.13
CA LEU A 192 -6.33 16.58 -18.44
C LEU A 192 -6.62 16.64 -16.94
N TRP A 193 -6.17 17.68 -16.26
CA TRP A 193 -6.26 17.80 -14.80
C TRP A 193 -7.68 17.66 -14.23
N PRO A 194 -8.73 18.27 -14.80
CA PRO A 194 -10.09 18.14 -14.27
C PRO A 194 -10.57 16.69 -14.18
N ASN A 195 -10.14 15.84 -15.12
CA ASN A 195 -10.55 14.44 -15.22
C ASN A 195 -9.78 13.51 -14.28
N VAL A 196 -8.55 13.90 -13.87
CA VAL A 196 -7.66 13.05 -13.04
C VAL A 196 -7.61 13.48 -11.58
N LYS A 197 -7.95 14.72 -11.24
CA LYS A 197 -7.77 15.30 -9.90
C LYS A 197 -8.40 14.45 -8.79
N ALA A 198 -9.60 13.92 -9.01
CA ALA A 198 -10.29 13.12 -8.00
C ALA A 198 -9.53 11.82 -7.69
N GLN A 199 -8.99 11.17 -8.73
CA GLN A 199 -8.22 9.93 -8.57
C GLN A 199 -6.85 10.20 -7.96
N VAL A 200 -6.19 11.30 -8.34
CA VAL A 200 -4.93 11.75 -7.72
C VAL A 200 -5.13 11.98 -6.22
N TRP A 201 -6.19 12.69 -5.81
CA TRP A 201 -6.52 12.88 -4.40
C TRP A 201 -6.83 11.57 -3.68
N SER A 202 -7.56 10.66 -4.32
CA SER A 202 -7.86 9.34 -3.74
C SER A 202 -6.59 8.53 -3.47
N HIS A 203 -5.65 8.51 -4.41
CA HIS A 203 -4.35 7.84 -4.22
C HIS A 203 -3.49 8.53 -3.15
N SER A 204 -3.55 9.86 -3.07
CA SER A 204 -2.84 10.63 -2.05
C SER A 204 -3.34 10.33 -0.63
N LEU A 205 -4.66 10.26 -0.44
CA LEU A 205 -5.27 9.89 0.84
C LEU A 205 -4.93 8.44 1.23
N TRP A 206 -4.98 7.53 0.26
CA TRP A 206 -4.57 6.14 0.48
C TRP A 206 -3.10 6.04 0.93
N MET A 207 -2.21 6.82 0.30
CA MET A 207 -0.80 6.83 0.68
C MET A 207 -0.57 7.45 2.06
N LEU A 208 -1.31 8.49 2.43
CA LEU A 208 -1.24 9.08 3.78
C LEU A 208 -1.61 8.03 4.84
N GLU A 209 -2.72 7.32 4.63
CA GLU A 209 -3.18 6.25 5.50
C GLU A 209 -2.12 5.14 5.63
N TYR A 210 -1.53 4.74 4.49
CA TYR A 210 -0.44 3.77 4.47
C TYR A 210 0.79 4.28 5.24
N ASN A 211 1.20 5.53 5.03
CA ASN A 211 2.39 6.12 5.66
C ASN A 211 2.24 6.26 7.17
N ILE A 212 1.05 6.52 7.70
CA ILE A 212 0.83 6.58 9.15
C ILE A 212 1.08 5.20 9.79
N ARG A 213 0.59 4.12 9.19
CA ARG A 213 0.89 2.77 9.64
C ARG A 213 2.38 2.43 9.50
N SER A 214 2.97 2.78 8.37
CA SER A 214 4.38 2.51 8.10
C SER A 214 5.32 3.31 9.00
N ALA A 215 4.95 4.54 9.38
CA ALA A 215 5.73 5.36 10.31
C ALA A 215 5.91 4.66 11.67
N SER A 216 4.86 3.98 12.16
CA SER A 216 4.98 3.17 13.39
C SER A 216 5.97 2.01 13.25
N ILE A 217 6.07 1.41 12.05
CA ILE A 217 6.99 0.29 11.80
C ILE A 217 8.43 0.79 11.60
N VAL A 218 8.64 1.85 10.82
CA VAL A 218 10.00 2.38 10.58
C VAL A 218 10.61 2.98 11.86
N GLY A 219 9.79 3.42 12.80
CA GLY A 219 10.22 3.84 14.13
C GLY A 219 10.94 2.74 14.92
N LEU A 220 10.63 1.46 14.69
CA LEU A 220 11.31 0.33 15.34
C LEU A 220 12.81 0.28 15.03
N VAL A 221 13.25 0.84 13.91
CA VAL A 221 14.66 0.91 13.53
C VAL A 221 15.29 2.27 13.85
N GLY A 222 14.64 3.07 14.71
CA GLY A 222 15.16 4.35 15.16
C GLY A 222 14.75 5.55 14.30
N ALA A 223 13.78 5.41 13.41
CA ALA A 223 13.31 6.50 12.55
C ALA A 223 12.25 7.40 13.21
N GLY A 224 12.22 7.48 14.54
CA GLY A 224 11.33 8.34 15.32
C GLY A 224 9.92 7.80 15.56
N GLY A 225 9.10 8.57 16.23
CA GLY A 225 7.69 8.29 16.49
C GLY A 225 7.42 7.14 17.46
N ILE A 226 6.17 6.69 17.47
CA ILE A 226 5.67 5.66 18.40
C ILE A 226 6.39 4.32 18.28
N GLY A 227 6.95 4.01 17.10
CA GLY A 227 7.72 2.80 16.90
C GLY A 227 9.02 2.79 17.70
N MET A 228 9.62 3.93 17.94
CA MET A 228 10.82 4.04 18.80
C MET A 228 10.48 3.79 20.25
N GLU A 229 9.34 4.29 20.73
CA GLU A 229 8.85 3.99 22.09
C GLU A 229 8.47 2.51 22.24
N LEU A 230 7.89 1.91 21.20
CA LEU A 230 7.62 0.48 21.19
C LEU A 230 8.91 -0.34 21.30
N ASN A 231 9.96 0.04 20.58
CA ASN A 231 11.28 -0.62 20.65
C ASN A 231 11.88 -0.49 22.05
N LYS A 232 11.89 0.71 22.65
CA LYS A 232 12.36 0.93 24.03
C LYS A 232 11.58 0.09 25.05
N ALA A 233 10.25 0.02 24.90
CA ALA A 233 9.42 -0.81 25.77
C ALA A 233 9.72 -2.31 25.63
N MET A 234 10.07 -2.79 24.43
CA MET A 234 10.45 -4.19 24.20
C MET A 234 11.78 -4.56 24.86
N ASP A 235 12.73 -3.62 24.95
CA ASP A 235 14.03 -3.83 25.58
C ASP A 235 13.97 -3.85 27.12
N MET A 236 12.88 -3.35 27.72
CA MET A 236 12.68 -3.37 29.16
C MET A 236 12.18 -4.74 29.64
N ALA A 237 12.76 -5.29 30.70
CA ALA A 237 12.36 -6.57 31.29
C ALA A 237 10.89 -6.64 31.74
N SER A 238 10.28 -5.49 32.09
CA SER A 238 8.89 -5.31 32.50
C SER A 238 8.02 -4.61 31.45
N GLY A 239 8.55 -4.37 30.24
CA GLY A 239 7.93 -3.49 29.24
C GLY A 239 6.74 -4.09 28.46
N PHE A 240 6.44 -5.38 28.62
CA PHE A 240 5.38 -6.03 27.85
C PHE A 240 3.98 -5.42 28.04
N GLN A 241 3.66 -4.93 29.22
CA GLN A 241 2.38 -4.24 29.48
C GLN A 241 2.31 -2.87 28.80
N LYS A 242 3.46 -2.13 28.75
CA LYS A 242 3.59 -0.89 27.99
C LYS A 242 3.51 -1.13 26.49
N VAL A 243 4.15 -2.20 26.01
CA VAL A 243 4.00 -2.64 24.60
C VAL A 243 2.54 -2.81 24.23
N THR A 244 1.75 -3.46 25.10
CA THR A 244 0.31 -3.66 24.86
C THR A 244 -0.45 -2.32 24.81
N ALA A 245 -0.16 -1.40 25.71
CA ALA A 245 -0.77 -0.07 25.71
C ALA A 245 -0.45 0.69 24.40
N ILE A 246 0.80 0.68 23.98
CA ILE A 246 1.24 1.29 22.73
C ILE A 246 0.53 0.66 21.52
N LEU A 247 0.46 -0.67 21.43
CA LEU A 247 -0.22 -1.38 20.36
C LEU A 247 -1.73 -1.06 20.28
N ILE A 248 -2.40 -0.95 21.44
CA ILE A 248 -3.81 -0.54 21.51
C ILE A 248 -3.97 0.89 20.99
N CYS A 249 -3.08 1.80 21.33
CA CYS A 249 -3.11 3.17 20.85
C CYS A 249 -2.90 3.25 19.33
N ILE A 250 -1.91 2.51 18.79
CA ILE A 250 -1.68 2.42 17.35
C ILE A 250 -2.92 1.88 16.63
N LEU A 251 -3.50 0.79 17.15
CA LEU A 251 -4.70 0.19 16.57
C LEU A 251 -5.88 1.16 16.57
N GLY A 252 -6.12 1.84 17.70
CA GLY A 252 -7.21 2.83 17.82
C GLY A 252 -7.07 3.97 16.82
N ILE A 253 -5.87 4.51 16.67
CA ILE A 253 -5.59 5.59 15.71
C ILE A 253 -5.74 5.11 14.26
N VAL A 254 -5.23 3.92 13.92
CA VAL A 254 -5.37 3.37 12.57
C VAL A 254 -6.85 3.21 12.22
N ILE A 255 -7.66 2.65 13.11
CA ILE A 255 -9.11 2.50 12.90
C ILE A 255 -9.79 3.88 12.70
N LEU A 256 -9.47 4.86 13.55
CA LEU A 256 -10.02 6.21 13.42
C LEU A 256 -9.67 6.84 12.07
N LEU A 257 -8.43 6.70 11.63
CA LEU A 257 -7.97 7.23 10.35
C LEU A 257 -8.61 6.52 9.15
N ASP A 258 -8.78 5.22 9.21
CA ASP A 258 -9.46 4.46 8.17
C ASP A 258 -10.91 4.94 8.00
N LEU A 259 -11.61 5.19 9.11
CA LEU A 259 -12.98 5.74 9.09
C LEU A 259 -13.02 7.16 8.51
N LEU A 260 -12.10 8.03 8.94
CA LEU A 260 -11.99 9.40 8.43
C LEU A 260 -11.65 9.42 6.93
N SER A 261 -10.68 8.63 6.50
CA SER A 261 -10.29 8.52 5.09
C SER A 261 -11.43 8.03 4.21
N GLN A 262 -12.22 7.05 4.68
CA GLN A 262 -13.39 6.57 3.97
C GLN A 262 -14.47 7.66 3.85
N ALA A 263 -14.72 8.43 4.90
CA ALA A 263 -15.68 9.52 4.89
C ALA A 263 -15.28 10.63 3.89
N ILE A 264 -14.00 11.04 3.94
CA ILE A 264 -13.45 12.05 3.02
C ILE A 264 -13.52 11.56 1.57
N ARG A 265 -13.16 10.30 1.31
CA ARG A 265 -13.20 9.72 -0.04
C ARG A 265 -14.62 9.69 -0.60
N ARG A 266 -15.62 9.28 0.19
CA ARG A 266 -17.04 9.31 -0.21
C ARG A 266 -17.49 10.73 -0.55
N TRP A 267 -17.10 11.71 0.25
CA TRP A 267 -17.43 13.11 0.00
C TRP A 267 -16.80 13.67 -1.29
N ILE A 268 -15.53 13.31 -1.58
CA ILE A 268 -14.86 13.73 -2.81
C ILE A 268 -15.54 13.10 -4.04
N THR A 269 -15.84 11.79 -3.99
CA THR A 269 -16.45 11.09 -5.12
C THR A 269 -17.87 11.54 -5.38
N SER A 270 -18.67 11.86 -4.35
CA SER A 270 -20.05 12.36 -4.50
C SER A 270 -20.15 13.74 -5.15
N LYS A 271 -19.08 14.55 -5.14
CA LYS A 271 -19.05 15.87 -5.79
C LYS A 271 -18.57 15.86 -7.25
N VAL A 272 -18.07 14.72 -7.72
CA VAL A 272 -17.49 14.58 -9.07
C VAL A 272 -18.44 13.80 -9.99
N SER A 273 -19.40 13.08 -9.43
CA SER A 273 -20.54 12.47 -10.12
C SER A 273 -21.69 13.48 -10.24
#